data_10ce6b721d17962b70376428ee0ff105
#
_entry.id   10ce6b721d17962b70376428ee0ff105
#
_cell.length_a   1.000
_cell.length_b   1.000
_cell.length_c   1.000
_cell.angle_alpha   90.00
_cell.angle_beta   90.00
_cell.angle_gamma   90.00
#
_symmetry.space_group_name_H-M   'P 1'
#
loop_
_entity.id
_entity.type
_entity.pdbx_description
1 polymer ?
#
loop_
_entity_poly.entity_id
_entity_poly.type
_entity_poly.pdbx_seq_one_letter_code
_entity_poly.pdbx_strand_id
1 'polypeptide(L)' 'MAKPTGKITLAPQPIKFGPQWHVVGTYPDGQQEHITGFKTEADALDWIANDSATWLEKRGVR' A
#
# COMPACT_ATOMS: atom_id res chain seq x y z
N MET A 1 21.01 -15.96 -3.47
CA MET A 1 19.84 -15.42 -3.88
C MET A 1 19.69 -13.98 -3.55
N ALA A 2 19.21 -13.32 -4.44
CA ALA A 2 19.06 -11.91 -4.23
C ALA A 2 17.98 -11.70 -3.22
N LYS A 3 18.26 -10.85 -2.29
CA LYS A 3 17.26 -10.55 -1.40
C LYS A 3 16.41 -9.45 -1.95
N PRO A 4 15.23 -9.33 -1.46
CA PRO A 4 14.35 -8.28 -1.91
C PRO A 4 15.04 -6.95 -1.76
N THR A 5 14.83 -6.10 -2.73
CA THR A 5 15.41 -4.79 -2.70
C THR A 5 14.49 -3.80 -1.99
N GLY A 6 13.50 -4.30 -1.31
CA GLY A 6 12.62 -3.42 -0.59
C GLY A 6 11.48 -2.87 -1.42
N LYS A 7 11.24 -3.42 -2.57
CA LYS A 7 10.14 -2.95 -3.37
C LYS A 7 8.83 -3.48 -2.86
N ILE A 8 7.92 -2.60 -2.53
CA ILE A 8 6.59 -2.97 -2.08
C ILE A 8 5.61 -2.54 -3.15
N THR A 9 4.74 -3.46 -3.55
CA THR A 9 3.71 -3.16 -4.53
C THR A 9 2.47 -2.65 -3.81
N LEU A 10 1.99 -1.49 -4.21
CA LEU A 10 0.81 -0.89 -3.59
C LEU A 10 -0.32 -0.90 -4.59
N ALA A 11 -1.50 -1.33 -4.14
CA ALA A 11 -2.66 -1.39 -5.01
C ALA A 11 -3.92 -1.06 -4.21
N PRO A 12 -4.82 -0.24 -4.77
CA PRO A 12 -6.08 0.03 -4.10
C PRO A 12 -7.03 -1.15 -4.28
N GLN A 13 -7.75 -1.47 -3.22
CA GLN A 13 -8.70 -2.55 -3.23
C GLN A 13 -9.96 -2.12 -2.52
N PRO A 14 -11.15 -2.48 -3.02
CA PRO A 14 -12.37 -2.18 -2.31
C PRO A 14 -12.50 -3.04 -1.07
N ILE A 15 -13.02 -2.46 -0.02
CA ILE A 15 -13.30 -3.23 1.18
C ILE A 15 -14.54 -4.05 0.93
N LYS A 16 -14.51 -5.30 1.37
CA LYS A 16 -15.56 -6.24 1.06
C LYS A 16 -16.92 -5.77 1.54
N PHE A 17 -16.97 -5.16 2.70
CA PHE A 17 -18.21 -4.68 3.25
C PHE A 17 -18.16 -3.17 3.36
N GLY A 18 -19.00 -2.50 2.59
CA GLY A 18 -19.08 -1.07 2.67
C GLY A 18 -18.42 -0.39 1.49
N PRO A 19 -18.57 0.93 1.39
CA PRO A 19 -18.06 1.68 0.26
C PRO A 19 -16.62 2.09 0.35
N GLN A 20 -15.93 1.70 1.42
CA GLN A 20 -14.58 2.19 1.65
C GLN A 20 -13.54 1.38 0.89
N TRP A 21 -12.37 1.96 0.79
CA TRP A 21 -11.26 1.35 0.09
C TRP A 21 -10.06 1.26 1.00
N HIS A 22 -9.14 0.36 0.68
CA HIS A 22 -7.88 0.29 1.38
C HIS A 22 -6.77 0.06 0.36
N VAL A 23 -5.53 0.31 0.78
CA VAL A 23 -4.37 0.05 -0.04
C VAL A 23 -3.70 -1.21 0.49
N VAL A 24 -3.43 -2.15 -0.39
CA VAL A 24 -2.75 -3.38 -0.02
C VAL A 24 -1.30 -3.25 -0.46
N GLY A 25 -0.39 -3.30 0.50
CA GLY A 25 1.03 -3.30 0.21
C GLY A 25 1.56 -4.71 0.29
N THR A 26 2.14 -5.19 -0.80
CA THR A 26 2.69 -6.53 -0.86
C THR A 26 4.21 -6.43 -0.82
N TYR A 27 4.79 -7.03 0.19
CA TYR A 27 6.23 -7.05 0.36
C TYR A 27 6.86 -8.09 -0.55
N PRO A 28 8.14 -7.93 -0.86
CA PRO A 28 8.81 -8.90 -1.75
C PRO A 28 8.77 -10.32 -1.23
N ASP A 29 8.69 -10.50 0.09
CA ASP A 29 8.66 -11.85 0.65
C ASP A 29 7.27 -12.44 0.69
N GLY A 30 6.27 -11.72 0.18
CA GLY A 30 4.91 -12.23 0.12
C GLY A 30 4.00 -11.75 1.23
N GLN A 31 4.54 -11.08 2.22
CA GLN A 31 3.69 -10.54 3.28
C GLN A 31 2.91 -9.34 2.76
N GLN A 32 1.78 -9.10 3.37
CA GLN A 32 0.93 -7.98 2.96
C GLN A 32 0.58 -7.12 4.15
N GLU A 33 0.41 -5.85 3.87
CA GLU A 33 -0.01 -4.88 4.87
C GLU A 33 -1.16 -4.07 4.30
N HIS A 34 -2.15 -3.77 5.10
CA HIS A 34 -3.32 -3.05 4.65
C HIS A 34 -3.35 -1.67 5.26
N ILE A 35 -3.51 -0.66 4.43
CA ILE A 35 -3.64 0.72 4.87
C ILE A 35 -5.09 1.11 4.63
N THR A 36 -5.82 1.45 5.68
CA THR A 36 -7.24 1.73 5.59
C THR A 36 -7.51 3.20 5.83
N GLY A 37 -8.76 3.60 5.68
CA GLY A 37 -9.15 4.96 5.95
C GLY A 37 -9.50 5.75 4.71
N PHE A 38 -9.61 5.10 3.57
CA PHE A 38 -9.93 5.79 2.32
C PHE A 38 -11.41 5.62 2.02
N LYS A 39 -12.05 6.69 1.62
CA LYS A 39 -13.48 6.64 1.32
C LYS A 39 -13.74 6.20 -0.09
N THR A 40 -12.81 6.48 -1.01
CA THR A 40 -13.00 6.16 -2.42
C THR A 40 -11.70 5.65 -2.98
N GLU A 41 -11.80 5.07 -4.17
CA GLU A 41 -10.62 4.63 -4.88
C GLU A 41 -9.69 5.81 -5.18
N ALA A 42 -10.28 6.96 -5.51
CA ALA A 42 -9.49 8.14 -5.80
C ALA A 42 -8.64 8.55 -4.60
N ASP A 43 -9.21 8.46 -3.40
CA ASP A 43 -8.45 8.77 -2.19
C ASP A 43 -7.30 7.81 -2.00
N ALA A 44 -7.53 6.52 -2.24
CA ALA A 44 -6.47 5.53 -2.11
C ALA A 44 -5.36 5.78 -3.13
N LEU A 45 -5.73 6.08 -4.36
CA LEU A 45 -4.74 6.36 -5.40
C LEU A 45 -3.96 7.63 -5.09
N ASP A 46 -4.64 8.63 -4.56
CA ASP A 46 -4.00 9.87 -4.19
C ASP A 46 -2.95 9.64 -3.12
N TRP A 47 -3.29 8.80 -2.13
CA TRP A 47 -2.34 8.45 -1.09
C TRP A 47 -1.12 7.74 -1.68
N ILE A 48 -1.36 6.82 -2.60
CA ILE A 48 -0.26 6.10 -3.25
C ILE A 48 0.64 7.07 -4.00
N ALA A 49 0.04 8.04 -4.69
CA ALA A 49 0.81 8.97 -5.48
C ALA A 49 1.60 9.96 -4.63
N ASN A 50 1.05 10.36 -3.47
CA ASN A 50 1.62 11.47 -2.73
C ASN A 50 2.28 11.07 -1.42
N ASP A 51 1.72 10.08 -0.73
CA ASP A 51 2.17 9.77 0.63
C ASP A 51 2.92 8.45 0.73
N SER A 52 2.84 7.61 -0.29
CA SER A 52 3.43 6.29 -0.18
C SER A 52 4.94 6.34 -0.02
N ALA A 53 5.58 7.33 -0.63
CA ALA A 53 7.04 7.42 -0.51
C ALA A 53 7.46 7.60 0.94
N THR A 54 6.78 8.49 1.66
CA THR A 54 7.07 8.70 3.06
C THR A 54 6.76 7.46 3.88
N TRP A 55 5.66 6.82 3.56
CA TRP A 55 5.27 5.60 4.25
C TRP A 55 6.32 4.51 4.06
N LEU A 56 6.82 4.37 2.84
CA LEU A 56 7.85 3.38 2.55
C LEU A 56 9.14 3.69 3.28
N GLU A 57 9.50 4.96 3.36
CA GLU A 57 10.70 5.35 4.08
C GLU A 57 10.61 4.97 5.54
N LYS A 58 9.46 5.16 6.15
CA LYS A 58 9.30 4.84 7.55
C LYS A 58 9.41 3.35 7.81
N ARG A 59 9.19 2.53 6.79
CA ARG A 59 9.33 1.10 6.94
C ARG A 59 10.71 0.61 6.61
N GLY A 60 11.62 1.52 6.28
CA GLY A 60 12.98 1.12 5.97
C GLY A 60 13.14 0.50 4.60
N VAL A 61 12.19 0.72 3.72
CA VAL A 61 12.24 0.19 2.36
C VAL A 61 12.86 1.22 1.46
N ARG A 62 13.82 0.80 0.64
CA ARG A 62 14.50 1.72 -0.24
C ARG A 62 14.32 1.33 -1.67
#